data_9b97a8002ac07d323f4c2700965bd8ce
#
_entry.id   9b97a8002ac07d323f4c2700965bd8ce
#
_cell.length_a   1.000
_cell.length_b   1.000
_cell.length_c   1.000
_cell.angle_alpha   90.00
_cell.angle_beta   90.00
_cell.angle_gamma   90.00
#
_symmetry.space_group_name_H-M   'P 1'
#
loop_
_entity.id
_entity.type
_entity.pdbx_description
1 polymer ?
#
loop_
_entity_poly.entity_id
_entity_poly.type
_entity_poly.pdbx_seq_one_letter_code
_entity_poly.pdbx_strand_id
1 'polypeptide(L)'
;MLTSDLFYPGEALGSDLPLWQRAGITAVEMEIATLFVVCGLHGVQTAAVVAVDGNPLEQDGGSMDTYNPNQSDVKKAIQSSIELGLAAVTY
;
A
#
# COMPACT_ATOMS: atom_id res chain seq x y z
N MET A 1 6.90 -4.58 1.24
CA MET A 1 5.67 -3.78 1.44
C MET A 1 5.16 -4.01 2.85
N LEU A 2 4.63 -2.99 3.50
CA LEU A 2 4.06 -3.06 4.84
C LEU A 2 2.55 -2.97 4.76
N THR A 3 1.84 -3.84 5.46
CA THR A 3 0.41 -3.67 5.73
C THR A 3 0.25 -3.03 7.10
N SER A 4 -0.42 -1.89 7.17
CA SER A 4 -0.63 -1.12 8.41
C SER A 4 -2.11 -0.92 8.69
N ASP A 5 -2.49 -1.01 9.95
CA ASP A 5 -3.85 -0.72 10.40
C ASP A 5 -4.04 0.76 10.76
N LEU A 6 -2.96 1.54 10.82
CA LEU A 6 -3.00 2.94 11.23
C LEU A 6 -2.80 3.87 10.03
N PHE A 7 -3.88 4.55 9.64
CA PHE A 7 -3.83 5.58 8.59
C PHE A 7 -3.36 6.93 9.17
N TYR A 8 -3.90 7.32 10.31
CA TYR A 8 -3.55 8.54 11.02
C TYR A 8 -3.15 8.21 12.47
N PRO A 9 -1.85 7.96 12.73
CA PRO A 9 -1.42 7.56 14.08
C PRO A 9 -1.55 8.67 15.14
N GLY A 10 -1.53 9.95 14.72
CA GLY A 10 -1.59 11.08 15.63
C GLY A 10 -0.31 11.28 16.44
N GLU A 11 -0.28 12.35 17.24
CA GLU A 11 0.91 12.70 18.04
C GLU A 11 1.19 11.70 19.17
N ALA A 12 0.13 11.18 19.79
CA ALA A 12 0.26 10.31 20.96
C ALA A 12 0.93 8.97 20.62
N LEU A 13 0.63 8.40 19.45
CA LEU A 13 1.20 7.13 19.03
C LEU A 13 2.45 7.33 18.17
N GLY A 14 2.53 8.44 17.44
CA GLY A 14 3.59 8.66 16.47
C GLY A 14 3.50 7.72 15.28
N SER A 15 4.41 7.90 14.32
CA SER A 15 4.50 7.04 13.13
C SER A 15 5.74 6.15 13.21
N ASP A 16 5.56 4.87 12.90
CA ASP A 16 6.67 3.93 12.76
C ASP A 16 7.19 3.83 11.31
N LEU A 17 6.60 4.56 10.37
CA LEU A 17 7.00 4.51 8.96
C LEU A 17 8.46 4.85 8.71
N PRO A 18 9.08 5.85 9.40
CA PRO A 18 10.52 6.09 9.24
C PRO A 18 11.38 4.89 9.62
N LEU A 19 10.96 4.11 10.63
CA LEU A 19 11.65 2.88 11.01
C LEU A 19 11.58 1.84 9.88
N TRP A 20 10.40 1.64 9.32
CA TRP A 20 10.20 0.68 8.23
C TRP A 20 10.92 1.11 6.96
N GLN A 21 10.99 2.41 6.68
CA GLN A 21 11.79 2.93 5.58
C GLN A 21 13.26 2.56 5.75
N ARG A 22 13.83 2.73 6.95
CA ARG A 22 15.22 2.34 7.23
C ARG A 22 15.44 0.83 7.09
N ALA A 23 14.40 0.04 7.34
CA ALA A 23 14.44 -1.41 7.15
C ALA A 23 14.29 -1.86 5.68
N GLY A 24 14.17 -0.90 4.75
CA GLY A 24 14.07 -1.19 3.32
C GLY A 24 12.65 -1.39 2.80
N ILE A 25 11.63 -1.09 3.59
CA ILE A 25 10.25 -1.13 3.13
C ILE A 25 9.98 0.09 2.23
N THR A 26 9.44 -0.14 1.06
CA THR A 26 9.26 0.88 0.01
C THR A 26 7.83 1.29 -0.22
N ALA A 27 6.86 0.59 0.34
CA ALA A 27 5.44 0.91 0.18
C ALA A 27 4.64 0.44 1.40
N VAL A 28 3.55 1.12 1.67
CA VAL A 28 2.60 0.79 2.73
C VAL A 28 1.18 0.75 2.16
N GLU A 29 0.39 -0.20 2.63
CA GLU A 29 -1.02 -0.35 2.29
C GLU A 29 -1.75 -0.94 3.51
N MET A 30 -3.00 -1.33 3.41
CA MET A 30 -3.79 -1.63 4.59
C MET A 30 -4.51 -2.99 4.55
N GLU A 31 -4.46 -3.76 3.45
CA GLU A 31 -5.30 -4.95 3.27
C GLU A 31 -4.56 -6.21 2.83
N ILE A 32 -3.40 -6.10 2.23
CA ILE A 32 -2.75 -7.20 1.51
C ILE A 32 -2.35 -8.35 2.43
N ALA A 33 -1.85 -8.06 3.62
CA ALA A 33 -1.46 -9.13 4.54
C ALA A 33 -2.65 -10.02 4.91
N THR A 34 -3.81 -9.43 5.17
CA THR A 34 -5.05 -10.16 5.45
C THR A 34 -5.45 -11.03 4.27
N LEU A 35 -5.43 -10.46 3.06
CA LEU A 35 -5.73 -11.21 1.84
C LEU A 35 -4.79 -12.41 1.66
N PHE A 36 -3.50 -12.20 1.83
CA PHE A 36 -2.50 -13.27 1.67
C PHE A 36 -2.67 -14.39 2.69
N VAL A 37 -2.93 -14.04 3.95
CA VAL A 37 -3.14 -15.03 5.00
C VAL A 37 -4.40 -15.87 4.73
N VAL A 38 -5.52 -15.21 4.44
CA VAL A 38 -6.79 -15.91 4.19
C VAL A 38 -6.67 -16.81 2.96
N CYS A 39 -6.13 -16.32 1.87
CA CYS A 39 -5.94 -17.12 0.66
C CYS A 39 -4.98 -18.28 0.90
N GLY A 40 -3.90 -18.07 1.64
CA GLY A 40 -2.96 -19.12 2.00
C GLY A 40 -3.59 -20.24 2.80
N LEU A 41 -4.50 -19.92 3.72
CA LEU A 41 -5.24 -20.92 4.48
C LEU A 41 -6.15 -21.79 3.60
N HIS A 42 -6.55 -21.28 2.45
CA HIS A 42 -7.38 -22.01 1.48
C HIS A 42 -6.59 -22.56 0.29
N GLY A 43 -5.26 -22.51 0.35
CA GLY A 43 -4.41 -23.04 -0.74
C GLY A 43 -4.47 -22.23 -2.02
N VAL A 44 -4.86 -20.97 -1.95
CA VAL A 44 -4.96 -20.06 -3.11
C VAL A 44 -3.66 -19.28 -3.25
N GLN A 45 -3.10 -19.28 -4.46
CA GLN A 45 -1.94 -18.45 -4.77
C GLN A 45 -2.36 -16.97 -4.89
N THR A 46 -1.52 -16.09 -4.37
CA THR A 46 -1.79 -14.65 -4.36
C THR A 46 -0.58 -13.85 -4.78
N ALA A 47 -0.87 -12.72 -5.39
CA ALA A 47 0.12 -11.67 -5.65
C ALA A 47 -0.60 -10.33 -5.55
N ALA A 48 0.16 -9.25 -5.44
CA ALA A 48 -0.41 -7.92 -5.40
C ALA A 48 0.41 -6.94 -6.23
N VAL A 49 -0.28 -6.01 -6.85
CA VAL A 49 0.30 -4.85 -7.51
C VAL A 49 -0.46 -3.62 -7.02
N VAL A 50 0.25 -2.57 -6.68
CA VAL A 50 -0.36 -1.38 -6.09
C VAL A 50 0.03 -0.13 -6.86
N ALA A 51 -0.86 0.85 -6.87
CA ALA A 51 -0.59 2.18 -7.39
C ALA A 51 -0.28 3.11 -6.22
N VAL A 52 0.82 3.85 -6.33
CA VAL A 52 1.20 4.82 -5.29
C VAL A 52 0.36 6.09 -5.47
N ASP A 53 -0.33 6.51 -4.43
CA ASP A 53 -1.22 7.67 -4.44
C ASP A 53 -0.83 8.76 -3.44
N GLY A 54 0.28 8.59 -2.74
CA GLY A 54 0.83 9.58 -1.83
C GLY A 54 2.12 9.09 -1.20
N ASN A 55 2.81 9.99 -0.53
CA ASN A 55 4.02 9.68 0.22
C ASN A 55 3.86 10.12 1.68
N PRO A 56 3.60 9.19 2.60
CA PRO A 56 3.37 9.55 4.00
C PRO A 56 4.59 10.13 4.72
N LEU A 57 5.78 10.03 4.13
CA LEU A 57 7.03 10.56 4.69
C LEU A 57 7.40 11.94 4.13
N GLU A 58 6.64 12.45 3.17
CA GLU A 58 6.90 13.76 2.56
C GLU A 58 6.58 14.92 3.51
N GLN A 59 5.66 14.69 4.45
CA GLN A 59 5.29 15.62 5.52
C GLN A 59 5.90 15.19 6.85
N ASP A 60 6.05 16.13 7.78
CA ASP A 60 6.56 15.84 9.11
C ASP A 60 5.66 14.82 9.83
N GLY A 61 6.29 13.81 10.40
CA GLY A 61 5.62 12.82 11.24
C GLY A 61 4.97 11.65 10.51
N GLY A 62 5.15 11.53 9.20
CA GLY A 62 4.64 10.39 8.44
C GLY A 62 3.12 10.34 8.38
N SER A 63 2.52 11.46 8.05
CA SER A 63 1.07 11.63 7.85
C SER A 63 0.67 11.33 6.40
N MET A 64 -0.57 10.93 6.19
CA MET A 64 -1.17 10.75 4.86
C MET A 64 -1.80 12.04 4.32
N ASP A 65 -1.33 13.21 4.76
CA ASP A 65 -1.87 14.50 4.32
C ASP A 65 -1.69 14.76 2.83
N THR A 66 -0.70 14.12 2.19
CA THR A 66 -0.48 14.21 0.74
C THR A 66 -1.29 13.20 -0.07
N TYR A 67 -2.08 12.37 0.61
CA TYR A 67 -2.91 11.38 -0.06
C TYR A 67 -3.93 12.05 -0.98
N ASN A 68 -3.87 11.69 -2.26
CA ASN A 68 -4.82 12.18 -3.27
C ASN A 68 -5.08 11.12 -4.33
N PRO A 69 -6.07 10.24 -4.13
CA PRO A 69 -6.39 9.16 -5.08
C PRO A 69 -7.00 9.66 -6.40
N ASN A 70 -7.32 10.95 -6.48
CA ASN A 70 -7.97 11.55 -7.66
C ASN A 70 -6.99 12.23 -8.63
N GLN A 71 -5.69 12.24 -8.34
CA GLN A 71 -4.69 12.73 -9.29
C GLN A 71 -4.71 11.91 -10.57
N SER A 72 -4.47 12.56 -11.71
CA SER A 72 -4.51 11.90 -13.01
C SER A 72 -3.47 10.77 -13.14
N ASP A 73 -2.28 10.98 -12.60
CA ASP A 73 -1.21 9.96 -12.62
C ASP A 73 -1.57 8.76 -11.75
N VAL A 74 -2.22 8.98 -10.61
CA VAL A 74 -2.74 7.91 -9.76
C VAL A 74 -3.79 7.10 -10.50
N LYS A 75 -4.73 7.76 -11.18
CA LYS A 75 -5.77 7.06 -11.98
C LYS A 75 -5.16 6.20 -13.08
N LYS A 76 -4.13 6.71 -13.77
CA LYS A 76 -3.39 5.93 -14.78
C LYS A 76 -2.69 4.73 -14.17
N ALA A 77 -2.04 4.91 -13.01
CA ALA A 77 -1.38 3.82 -12.31
C ALA A 77 -2.37 2.75 -11.85
N ILE A 78 -3.53 3.14 -11.36
CA ILE A 78 -4.61 2.21 -11.00
C ILE A 78 -5.06 1.42 -12.21
N GLN A 79 -5.31 2.08 -13.36
CA GLN A 79 -5.69 1.41 -14.58
C GLN A 79 -4.64 0.39 -15.04
N SER A 80 -3.37 0.77 -15.01
CA SER A 80 -2.26 -0.13 -15.36
C SER A 80 -2.18 -1.31 -14.40
N SER A 81 -2.43 -1.09 -13.12
CA SER A 81 -2.45 -2.16 -12.11
C SER A 81 -3.56 -3.18 -12.37
N ILE A 82 -4.75 -2.70 -12.74
CA ILE A 82 -5.88 -3.55 -13.09
C ILE A 82 -5.55 -4.41 -14.34
N GLU A 83 -5.00 -3.79 -15.37
CA GLU A 83 -4.61 -4.48 -16.61
C GLU A 83 -3.56 -5.55 -16.34
N LEU A 84 -2.54 -5.22 -15.52
CA LEU A 84 -1.49 -6.16 -15.14
C LEU A 84 -2.06 -7.34 -14.34
N GLY A 85 -2.94 -7.05 -13.37
CA GLY A 85 -3.57 -8.09 -12.56
C GLY A 85 -4.43 -9.03 -13.40
N LEU A 86 -5.23 -8.49 -14.31
CA LEU A 86 -6.03 -9.29 -15.23
C LEU A 86 -5.16 -10.15 -16.14
N ALA A 87 -4.07 -9.62 -16.69
CA ALA A 87 -3.15 -10.37 -17.51
C ALA A 87 -2.49 -11.53 -16.73
N ALA A 88 -2.16 -11.31 -15.46
CA ALA A 88 -1.54 -12.32 -14.62
C ALA A 88 -2.45 -13.53 -14.35
N VAL A 89 -3.77 -13.33 -14.28
CA VAL A 89 -4.73 -14.39 -13.95
C VAL A 89 -5.40 -15.02 -15.16
N THR A 90 -5.20 -14.47 -16.34
CA THR A 90 -5.91 -14.91 -17.56
C THR A 90 -5.02 -15.52 -18.63
N TYR A 91 -3.71 -15.66 -18.37
CA TYR A 91 -2.80 -16.26 -19.34
C TYR A 91 -3.03 -17.77 -19.54
#